data_5d1a28204a19562b8e3819373d11fab3
#
_entry.id   5d1a28204a19562b8e3819373d11fab3
#
_cell.length_a   1.000
_cell.length_b   1.000
_cell.length_c   1.000
_cell.angle_alpha   90.00
_cell.angle_beta   90.00
_cell.angle_gamma   90.00
#
_symmetry.space_group_name_H-M   'P 1'
#
loop_
_entity.id
_entity.type
_entity.pdbx_description
1 polymer ?
#
loop_
_entity_poly.entity_id
_entity_poly.type
_entity_poly.pdbx_seq_one_letter_code
_entity_poly.pdbx_strand_id
1 'polypeptide(L)'
;MRAAFALIALLAVAGCGRSAETQNATAESDGKIDCRIGGDTQFIRSCSVERTRGPDGTLLTVTKPDGGFRRLTQTSDGRGVIAADGAEQADVRIAGDNLIEVTIAGDSFRLPARIGPVPQPGQ
;
A
#
# COMPACT_ATOMS: atom_id res chain seq x y z
N MET A 1 -16.99 25.10 62.41
CA MET A 1 -17.53 24.05 61.54
C MET A 1 -17.55 24.57 60.13
N ARG A 2 -16.54 24.22 59.32
CA ARG A 2 -16.50 24.56 57.91
C ARG A 2 -16.12 23.29 57.13
N ALA A 3 -17.11 22.72 56.48
CA ALA A 3 -16.92 21.53 55.64
C ALA A 3 -16.32 21.97 54.29
N ALA A 4 -15.13 21.47 53.98
CA ALA A 4 -14.52 21.65 52.67
C ALA A 4 -14.93 20.47 51.78
N PHE A 5 -15.74 20.74 50.75
CA PHE A 5 -16.06 19.79 49.73
C PHE A 5 -14.92 19.77 48.72
N ALA A 6 -14.19 18.68 48.69
CA ALA A 6 -13.21 18.40 47.65
C ALA A 6 -13.93 17.83 46.44
N LEU A 7 -14.01 18.57 45.33
CA LEU A 7 -14.44 18.06 44.06
C LEU A 7 -13.31 17.27 43.44
N ILE A 8 -13.49 15.98 43.32
CA ILE A 8 -12.61 15.10 42.52
C ILE A 8 -13.13 15.14 41.06
N ALA A 9 -12.41 15.83 40.20
CA ALA A 9 -12.66 15.79 38.77
C ALA A 9 -12.09 14.48 38.19
N LEU A 10 -12.98 13.56 37.82
CA LEU A 10 -12.62 12.37 37.05
C LEU A 10 -12.31 12.79 35.59
N LEU A 11 -11.03 12.79 35.20
CA LEU A 11 -10.67 12.87 33.80
C LEU A 11 -10.91 11.51 33.16
N ALA A 12 -11.96 11.39 32.36
CA ALA A 12 -12.17 10.27 31.47
C ALA A 12 -11.22 10.44 30.28
N VAL A 13 -10.15 9.64 30.23
CA VAL A 13 -9.30 9.51 29.04
C VAL A 13 -10.06 8.64 28.07
N ALA A 14 -10.72 9.27 27.07
CA ALA A 14 -11.26 8.56 25.92
C ALA A 14 -10.09 8.10 25.05
N GLY A 15 -9.67 6.86 25.23
CA GLY A 15 -8.72 6.22 24.32
C GLY A 15 -9.37 6.01 22.96
N CYS A 16 -9.00 6.81 21.96
CA CYS A 16 -9.35 6.54 20.58
C CYS A 16 -8.59 5.31 20.09
N GLY A 17 -9.22 4.13 20.22
CA GLY A 17 -8.75 2.93 19.58
C GLY A 17 -8.95 3.06 18.07
N ARG A 18 -7.85 3.22 17.31
CA ARG A 18 -7.91 3.11 15.85
C ARG A 18 -8.19 1.66 15.49
N SER A 19 -9.30 1.43 14.79
CA SER A 19 -9.62 0.11 14.28
C SER A 19 -8.60 -0.30 13.20
N ALA A 20 -8.36 -1.61 13.06
CA ALA A 20 -7.45 -2.15 12.05
C ALA A 20 -7.83 -1.73 10.60
N GLU A 21 -9.10 -1.50 10.36
CA GLU A 21 -9.61 -1.00 9.07
C GLU A 21 -9.15 0.42 8.76
N THR A 22 -9.07 1.28 9.76
CA THR A 22 -8.56 2.65 9.59
C THR A 22 -7.06 2.65 9.26
N GLN A 23 -6.31 1.69 9.80
CA GLN A 23 -4.89 1.54 9.49
C GLN A 23 -4.67 1.11 8.03
N ASN A 24 -5.50 0.21 7.51
CA ASN A 24 -5.40 -0.21 6.12
C ASN A 24 -5.75 0.92 5.14
N ALA A 25 -6.77 1.71 5.43
CA ALA A 25 -7.15 2.87 4.62
C ALA A 25 -6.06 3.96 4.62
N THR A 26 -5.46 4.24 5.77
CA THR A 26 -4.33 5.17 5.89
C THR A 26 -3.11 4.67 5.14
N ALA A 27 -2.89 3.37 5.18
CA ALA A 27 -1.81 2.69 4.50
C ALA A 27 -1.87 2.83 2.97
N GLU A 28 -3.07 2.79 2.42
CA GLU A 28 -3.30 2.96 0.98
C GLU A 28 -3.12 4.42 0.53
N SER A 29 -3.38 5.36 1.41
CA SER A 29 -3.23 6.79 1.13
C SER A 29 -1.79 7.30 1.19
N ASP A 30 -0.91 6.65 1.95
CA ASP A 30 0.51 7.03 2.07
C ASP A 30 1.42 6.38 1.02
N GLY A 31 0.86 5.56 0.14
CA GLY A 31 1.59 4.85 -0.90
C GLY A 31 2.48 3.71 -0.41
N LYS A 32 2.44 3.38 0.88
CA LYS A 32 3.21 2.27 1.43
C LYS A 32 2.57 0.93 1.13
N ILE A 33 3.38 -0.06 0.80
CA ILE A 33 2.95 -1.42 0.51
C ILE A 33 3.84 -2.44 1.21
N ASP A 34 3.29 -3.62 1.41
CA ASP A 34 4.04 -4.76 1.89
C ASP A 34 4.87 -5.35 0.75
N CYS A 35 6.13 -5.62 1.01
CA CYS A 35 7.01 -6.27 0.05
C CYS A 35 7.94 -7.28 0.73
N ARG A 36 8.39 -8.21 -0.06
CA ARG A 36 9.39 -9.20 0.30
C ARG A 36 10.48 -9.16 -0.76
N ILE A 37 11.67 -8.76 -0.37
CA ILE A 37 12.77 -8.48 -1.27
C ILE A 37 13.77 -9.63 -1.25
N GLY A 38 14.15 -10.12 -2.43
CA GLY A 38 15.13 -11.19 -2.60
C GLY A 38 14.77 -12.44 -1.83
N GLY A 39 15.68 -12.91 -0.98
CA GLY A 39 15.50 -14.10 -0.17
C GLY A 39 14.76 -13.93 1.14
N ASP A 40 14.14 -12.78 1.40
CA ASP A 40 13.38 -12.55 2.62
C ASP A 40 12.20 -13.51 2.73
N THR A 41 11.91 -13.97 3.95
CA THR A 41 10.84 -14.92 4.21
C THR A 41 9.51 -14.26 4.57
N GLN A 42 9.54 -12.97 4.93
CA GLN A 42 8.38 -12.24 5.42
C GLN A 42 8.12 -10.98 4.58
N PHE A 43 6.83 -10.64 4.46
CA PHE A 43 6.42 -9.35 3.93
C PHE A 43 6.57 -8.28 5.01
N ILE A 44 7.20 -7.17 4.65
CA ILE A 44 7.39 -6.00 5.50
C ILE A 44 6.88 -4.79 4.76
N ARG A 45 6.24 -3.87 5.48
CA ARG A 45 5.72 -2.62 4.93
C ARG A 45 6.85 -1.60 4.72
N SER A 46 7.75 -1.91 3.82
CA SER A 46 8.98 -1.15 3.59
C SER A 46 9.12 -0.60 2.16
N CYS A 47 8.24 -1.00 1.26
CA CYS A 47 8.19 -0.48 -0.10
C CYS A 47 7.15 0.63 -0.23
N SER A 48 7.25 1.40 -1.31
CA SER A 48 6.24 2.39 -1.67
C SER A 48 5.84 2.23 -3.12
N VAL A 49 4.62 2.62 -3.47
CA VAL A 49 4.13 2.62 -4.84
C VAL A 49 3.63 4.01 -5.21
N GLU A 50 4.08 4.48 -6.35
CA GLU A 50 3.58 5.68 -7.00
C GLU A 50 2.83 5.29 -8.26
N ARG A 51 1.72 5.97 -8.53
CA ARG A 51 0.85 5.70 -9.67
C ARG A 51 0.85 6.89 -10.60
N THR A 52 1.10 6.63 -11.88
CA THR A 52 1.02 7.63 -12.93
C THR A 52 0.26 7.08 -14.12
N ARG A 53 -0.32 7.96 -14.93
CA ARG A 53 -0.98 7.52 -16.16
C ARG A 53 0.07 7.21 -17.22
N GLY A 54 0.02 6.02 -17.76
CA GLY A 54 0.86 5.58 -18.86
C GLY A 54 0.08 5.37 -20.16
N PRO A 55 0.78 5.12 -21.27
CA PRO A 55 0.14 4.90 -22.59
C PRO A 55 -0.73 3.64 -22.63
N ASP A 56 -0.35 2.60 -21.92
CA ASP A 56 -1.01 1.30 -21.92
C ASP A 56 -1.87 1.03 -20.67
N GLY A 57 -1.98 2.00 -19.77
CA GLY A 57 -2.73 1.88 -18.53
C GLY A 57 -2.10 2.69 -17.40
N THR A 58 -2.26 2.24 -16.18
CA THR A 58 -1.64 2.88 -15.02
C THR A 58 -0.22 2.34 -14.81
N LEU A 59 0.75 3.23 -14.83
CA LEU A 59 2.14 2.92 -14.50
C LEU A 59 2.30 2.95 -12.97
N LEU A 60 2.81 1.86 -12.43
CA LEU A 60 3.14 1.69 -11.02
C LEU A 60 4.66 1.70 -10.88
N THR A 61 5.19 2.66 -10.15
CA THR A 61 6.60 2.66 -9.76
C THR A 61 6.71 2.22 -8.31
N VAL A 62 7.25 1.02 -8.11
CA VAL A 62 7.48 0.46 -6.78
C VAL A 62 8.92 0.73 -6.38
N THR A 63 9.11 1.48 -5.30
CA THR A 63 10.42 1.78 -4.75
C THR A 63 10.71 0.87 -3.56
N LYS A 64 11.88 0.25 -3.59
CA LYS A 64 12.37 -0.67 -2.57
C LYS A 64 13.16 0.07 -1.49
N PRO A 65 13.36 -0.53 -0.28
CA PRO A 65 14.12 0.11 0.80
C PRO A 65 15.57 0.45 0.45
N ASP A 66 16.17 -0.30 -0.48
CA ASP A 66 17.55 -0.09 -0.95
C ASP A 66 17.68 1.04 -2.00
N GLY A 67 16.58 1.70 -2.35
CA GLY A 67 16.53 2.73 -3.39
C GLY A 67 16.32 2.19 -4.79
N GLY A 68 16.35 0.89 -4.99
CA GLY A 68 15.97 0.25 -6.25
C GLY A 68 14.48 0.39 -6.53
N PHE A 69 14.11 0.29 -7.80
CA PHE A 69 12.69 0.40 -8.18
C PHE A 69 12.31 -0.62 -9.26
N ARG A 70 11.01 -0.89 -9.33
CA ARG A 70 10.40 -1.69 -10.38
C ARG A 70 9.26 -0.91 -11.00
N ARG A 71 9.15 -0.99 -12.32
CA ARG A 71 8.04 -0.40 -13.07
C ARG A 71 7.09 -1.49 -13.53
N LEU A 72 5.83 -1.32 -13.20
CA LEU A 72 4.76 -2.23 -13.58
C LEU A 72 3.68 -1.43 -14.29
N THR A 73 2.99 -2.05 -15.24
CA THR A 73 1.81 -1.46 -15.87
C THR A 73 0.60 -2.27 -15.47
N GLN A 74 -0.40 -1.62 -14.89
CA GLN A 74 -1.72 -2.19 -14.75
C GLN A 74 -2.49 -1.94 -16.04
N THR A 75 -2.76 -2.99 -16.78
CA THR A 75 -3.39 -2.89 -18.10
C THR A 75 -4.91 -2.80 -17.96
N SER A 76 -5.54 -2.13 -18.93
CA SER A 76 -6.98 -2.05 -19.06
C SER A 76 -7.59 -3.14 -19.95
N ASP A 77 -6.76 -3.97 -20.59
CA ASP A 77 -7.17 -4.99 -21.55
C ASP A 77 -7.41 -6.38 -20.94
N GLY A 78 -7.39 -6.50 -19.63
CA GLY A 78 -7.61 -7.76 -18.89
C GLY A 78 -6.36 -8.60 -18.63
N ARG A 79 -5.20 -8.18 -19.09
CA ARG A 79 -3.92 -8.88 -18.77
C ARG A 79 -3.48 -8.69 -17.31
N GLY A 80 -4.03 -7.70 -16.61
CA GLY A 80 -3.70 -7.39 -15.23
C GLY A 80 -2.46 -6.52 -15.11
N VAL A 81 -1.50 -6.96 -14.30
CA VAL A 81 -0.24 -6.25 -14.08
C VAL A 81 0.88 -6.92 -14.84
N ILE A 82 1.63 -6.15 -15.61
CA ILE A 82 2.80 -6.63 -16.37
C ILE A 82 4.03 -5.77 -16.05
N ALA A 83 5.23 -6.29 -16.31
CA ALA A 83 6.45 -5.50 -16.23
C ALA A 83 6.43 -4.42 -17.33
N ALA A 84 6.67 -3.16 -16.96
CA ALA A 84 6.55 -2.04 -17.88
C ALA A 84 7.69 -1.99 -18.91
N ASP A 85 8.89 -2.44 -18.51
CA ASP A 85 10.08 -2.44 -19.35
C ASP A 85 10.29 -3.76 -20.14
N GLY A 86 9.41 -4.74 -19.93
CA GLY A 86 9.38 -5.98 -20.70
C GLY A 86 10.59 -6.91 -20.53
N ALA A 87 11.56 -6.55 -19.67
CA ALA A 87 12.78 -7.33 -19.48
C ALA A 87 12.55 -8.61 -18.66
N GLU A 88 11.57 -8.61 -17.77
CA GLU A 88 11.28 -9.75 -16.89
C GLU A 88 9.77 -9.93 -16.78
N GLN A 89 9.36 -11.19 -16.66
CA GLN A 89 7.96 -11.52 -16.47
C GLN A 89 7.52 -11.26 -15.04
N ALA A 90 6.37 -10.61 -14.89
CA ALA A 90 5.69 -10.50 -13.62
C ALA A 90 4.71 -11.68 -13.46
N ASP A 91 4.80 -12.38 -12.34
CA ASP A 91 3.84 -13.40 -11.93
C ASP A 91 2.84 -12.76 -10.96
N VAL A 92 1.56 -12.85 -11.29
CA VAL A 92 0.48 -12.22 -10.54
C VAL A 92 -0.47 -13.28 -10.00
N ARG A 93 -0.73 -13.23 -8.70
CA ARG A 93 -1.71 -14.08 -8.05
C ARG A 93 -2.59 -13.30 -7.08
N ILE A 94 -3.79 -13.81 -6.84
CA ILE A 94 -4.69 -13.25 -5.84
C ILE A 94 -4.17 -13.66 -4.45
N ALA A 95 -3.92 -12.66 -3.60
CA ALA A 95 -3.40 -12.86 -2.25
C ALA A 95 -4.46 -12.66 -1.15
N GLY A 96 -5.63 -12.13 -1.51
CA GLY A 96 -6.73 -11.88 -0.58
C GLY A 96 -7.83 -11.05 -1.24
N ASP A 97 -8.80 -10.63 -0.46
CA ASP A 97 -9.86 -9.74 -0.92
C ASP A 97 -9.28 -8.40 -1.34
N ASN A 98 -9.45 -8.05 -2.61
CA ASN A 98 -8.91 -6.82 -3.21
C ASN A 98 -7.37 -6.69 -3.07
N LEU A 99 -6.65 -7.79 -2.98
CA LEU A 99 -5.20 -7.83 -2.84
C LEU A 99 -4.59 -8.79 -3.85
N ILE A 100 -3.59 -8.33 -4.59
CA ILE A 100 -2.78 -9.15 -5.47
C ILE A 100 -1.33 -9.18 -4.98
N GLU A 101 -0.66 -10.27 -5.26
CA GLU A 101 0.79 -10.40 -5.07
C GLU A 101 1.44 -10.49 -6.44
N VAL A 102 2.38 -9.60 -6.68
CA VAL A 102 3.17 -9.53 -7.91
C VAL A 102 4.59 -9.93 -7.60
N THR A 103 5.08 -10.97 -8.23
CA THR A 103 6.47 -11.44 -8.10
C THR A 103 7.22 -11.16 -9.39
N ILE A 104 8.35 -10.50 -9.28
CA ILE A 104 9.25 -10.19 -10.39
C ILE A 104 10.70 -10.23 -9.91
N ALA A 105 11.56 -10.99 -10.61
CA ALA A 105 12.99 -11.09 -10.32
C ALA A 105 13.32 -11.45 -8.86
N GLY A 106 12.51 -12.26 -8.21
CA GLY A 106 12.71 -12.67 -6.82
C GLY A 106 12.16 -11.69 -5.76
N ASP A 107 11.66 -10.55 -6.18
CA ASP A 107 10.95 -9.59 -5.32
C ASP A 107 9.44 -9.81 -5.41
N SER A 108 8.73 -9.71 -4.29
CA SER A 108 7.27 -9.83 -4.26
C SER A 108 6.65 -8.60 -3.62
N PHE A 109 5.57 -8.12 -4.22
CA PHE A 109 4.87 -6.90 -3.81
C PHE A 109 3.37 -7.19 -3.64
N ARG A 110 2.77 -6.72 -2.56
CA ARG A 110 1.33 -6.78 -2.35
C ARG A 110 0.70 -5.46 -2.73
N LEU A 111 -0.17 -5.50 -3.71
CA LEU A 111 -0.81 -4.33 -4.30
C LEU A 111 -2.33 -4.47 -4.21
N PRO A 112 -3.08 -3.36 -4.05
CA PRO A 112 -4.53 -3.40 -4.19
C PRO A 112 -4.92 -3.88 -5.58
N ALA A 113 -5.85 -4.84 -5.65
CA ALA A 113 -6.34 -5.36 -6.93
C ALA A 113 -7.12 -4.32 -7.72
N ARG A 114 -7.77 -3.37 -7.02
CA ARG A 114 -8.43 -2.22 -7.60
C ARG A 114 -7.64 -0.97 -7.24
N ILE A 115 -7.01 -0.41 -8.24
CA ILE A 115 -6.32 0.86 -8.12
C ILE A 115 -7.34 1.94 -8.40
N GLY A 116 -7.54 2.83 -7.43
CA GLY A 116 -8.41 3.98 -7.60
C GLY A 116 -7.97 4.89 -8.75
N PRO A 117 -8.79 5.86 -9.15
CA PRO A 117 -8.44 6.77 -10.23
C PRO A 117 -7.12 7.48 -9.95
N VAL A 118 -6.28 7.57 -10.98
CA VAL A 118 -5.03 8.33 -10.88
C VAL A 118 -5.38 9.79 -10.63
N PRO A 119 -4.78 10.42 -9.61
CA PRO A 119 -4.97 11.85 -9.40
C PRO A 119 -4.62 12.62 -10.68
N GLN A 120 -5.55 13.44 -11.14
CA GLN A 120 -5.30 14.27 -12.31
C GLN A 120 -4.62 15.57 -11.91
N PRO A 121 -3.63 16.03 -12.67
CA PRO A 121 -3.02 17.32 -12.40
C PRO A 121 -4.08 18.43 -12.41
N GLY A 122 -4.13 19.24 -11.35
CA GLY A 122 -5.05 20.37 -11.23
C GLY A 122 -6.40 20.08 -10.61
N GLN A 123 -6.58 18.94 -9.99
CA GLN A 123 -7.78 18.64 -9.18
C GLN A 123 -7.44 18.54 -7.68
#